data_eeb995e9d7cb1bd73ea420f668c4d264
#
_entry.id   eeb995e9d7cb1bd73ea420f668c4d264
#
_cell.length_a   1.000
_cell.length_b   1.000
_cell.length_c   1.000
_cell.angle_alpha   90.00
_cell.angle_beta   90.00
_cell.angle_gamma   90.00
#
_symmetry.space_group_name_H-M   'P 1'
#
loop_
_entity.id
_entity.type
_entity.pdbx_description
1 polymer ?
#
loop_
_entity_poly.entity_id
_entity_poly.type
_entity_poly.pdbx_seq_one_letter_code
_entity_poly.pdbx_strand_id
1 'polypeptide(L)'
;IDAPCSGNASCGKCRVRLVSGELDSKMTRHISEEEYQNGWRLACVSTVKGDVEVEVPDIASAYRSRMKVADLSSPSEIAIFEDTKQKITDAGLELKNSMQVITISMEEPTLDDTMPDNERVTWAVQAATGLDRVRIPYSVLKKMPDVLRESHFQVQCVVRTTANDVFLYDMLPMEEKAVVGGLVVDIGTTTVSALIVDMLSGEILAKASSGNGQIRYGADVINRIIESQKPGGYERLQNAIIKETLNPMISNMCRAAKINSKQIYRAAIAGNTTMEHLMMGINADPLRMEPYIPAFFKTNSLFASDVNLAIHPDAHIILAPNIGSYVGGDITAGTLVSMIWNRPEMSLFIDLGTNGELAFGNSDFMVSCACSAGPAFEGGDISCGMRATDGAIEKCTIDPETMEPSYHVIGDEGTKPIGLCGSGIIDVIAALFRAKMVNPKGKFIREGKRIRHDKYGMGSYVIAFEEEAGSVRDVEITEVDIDNFIRAKGAIFSAIRTMLNYLDMDVSMIEEVYVAGGIGSGINMKNAVTIGMFPDIPLEKFHYIGNSSLTGAYSMLLSTAAEKKTYEVARNMTYLELSTVPTYMDEFVAACFLPHTDTAMFPSVEV
;
A
#
# COMPACT_ATOMS: atom_id res chain seq x y z
N ILE A 1 -15.87 15.04 0.61
CA ILE A 1 -15.08 15.45 -0.56
C ILE A 1 -13.62 15.36 -0.15
N ASP A 2 -12.88 14.49 -0.82
CA ASP A 2 -11.49 14.28 -0.51
C ASP A 2 -10.64 15.47 -0.98
N ALA A 3 -9.70 15.90 -0.14
CA ALA A 3 -8.76 16.96 -0.44
C ALA A 3 -7.31 16.41 -0.37
N PRO A 4 -6.84 15.68 -1.40
CA PRO A 4 -5.58 14.94 -1.36
C PRO A 4 -4.35 15.79 -0.99
N CYS A 5 -4.38 17.08 -1.31
CA CYS A 5 -3.34 18.04 -0.93
C CYS A 5 -3.53 18.65 0.46
N SER A 6 -4.23 17.97 1.38
CA SER A 6 -4.49 18.45 2.76
C SER A 6 -5.15 19.84 2.83
N GLY A 7 -5.93 20.20 1.82
CA GLY A 7 -6.64 21.47 1.77
C GLY A 7 -5.82 22.65 1.29
N ASN A 8 -4.60 22.45 0.79
CA ASN A 8 -3.70 23.53 0.35
C ASN A 8 -4.03 24.10 -1.03
N ALA A 9 -5.11 23.66 -1.67
CA ALA A 9 -5.51 24.05 -3.03
C ALA A 9 -4.44 23.84 -4.10
N SER A 10 -3.48 22.93 -3.88
CA SER A 10 -2.36 22.69 -4.80
C SER A 10 -2.70 21.72 -5.93
N CYS A 11 -3.64 20.76 -5.72
CA CYS A 11 -3.95 19.70 -6.68
C CYS A 11 -5.23 19.92 -7.51
N GLY A 12 -6.11 20.84 -7.13
CA GLY A 12 -7.36 21.13 -7.84
C GLY A 12 -8.44 20.03 -7.82
N LYS A 13 -8.28 18.96 -7.03
CA LYS A 13 -9.12 17.75 -7.14
C LYS A 13 -10.43 17.77 -6.35
N CYS A 14 -10.55 18.61 -5.36
CA CYS A 14 -11.78 18.76 -4.57
C CYS A 14 -12.79 19.71 -5.24
N ARG A 15 -12.92 19.63 -6.58
CA ARG A 15 -13.85 20.47 -7.35
C ARG A 15 -15.28 20.09 -7.03
N VAL A 16 -16.11 21.09 -6.83
CA VAL A 16 -17.55 20.97 -6.69
C VAL A 16 -18.23 22.07 -7.49
N ARG A 17 -19.44 21.82 -7.94
CA ARG A 17 -20.28 22.82 -8.57
C ARG A 17 -21.39 23.23 -7.61
N LEU A 18 -21.46 24.50 -7.29
CA LEU A 18 -22.53 25.06 -6.47
C LEU A 18 -23.83 25.06 -7.28
N VAL A 19 -24.85 24.35 -6.79
CA VAL A 19 -26.17 24.26 -7.38
C VAL A 19 -27.10 25.29 -6.73
N SER A 20 -27.07 25.40 -5.40
CA SER A 20 -27.85 26.38 -4.65
C SER A 20 -27.17 26.74 -3.33
N GLY A 21 -27.53 27.91 -2.78
CA GLY A 21 -26.94 28.43 -1.54
C GLY A 21 -25.70 29.31 -1.76
N GLU A 22 -24.91 29.53 -0.72
CA GLU A 22 -23.74 30.41 -0.75
C GLU A 22 -22.48 29.72 -0.17
N LEU A 23 -21.41 29.76 -0.96
CA LEU A 23 -20.07 29.36 -0.57
C LEU A 23 -19.13 30.55 -0.62
N ASP A 24 -18.49 30.90 0.51
CA ASP A 24 -17.37 31.83 0.53
C ASP A 24 -16.10 31.07 0.10
N SER A 25 -15.61 31.33 -1.10
CA SER A 25 -14.49 30.64 -1.70
C SER A 25 -13.51 31.57 -2.38
N LYS A 26 -12.22 31.26 -2.23
CA LYS A 26 -11.15 31.98 -2.91
C LYS A 26 -10.97 31.44 -4.33
N MET A 27 -10.75 32.32 -5.30
CA MET A 27 -10.27 31.91 -6.62
C MET A 27 -8.89 31.24 -6.48
N THR A 28 -8.69 30.18 -7.24
CA THR A 28 -7.43 29.42 -7.26
C THR A 28 -6.99 29.23 -8.71
N ARG A 29 -5.72 28.89 -8.92
CA ARG A 29 -5.19 28.60 -10.27
C ARG A 29 -5.88 27.43 -10.98
N HIS A 30 -6.60 26.58 -10.24
CA HIS A 30 -7.28 25.39 -10.76
C HIS A 30 -8.75 25.62 -11.14
N ILE A 31 -9.26 26.82 -10.93
CA ILE A 31 -10.62 27.23 -11.31
C ILE A 31 -10.48 28.53 -12.15
N SER A 32 -10.84 28.46 -13.41
CA SER A 32 -10.84 29.65 -14.27
C SER A 32 -11.94 30.62 -13.82
N GLU A 33 -11.87 31.88 -14.28
CA GLU A 33 -12.89 32.90 -13.96
C GLU A 33 -14.26 32.52 -14.53
N GLU A 34 -14.29 31.91 -15.72
CA GLU A 34 -15.50 31.39 -16.35
C GLU A 34 -16.10 30.24 -15.55
N GLU A 35 -15.28 29.25 -15.14
CA GLU A 35 -15.71 28.15 -14.27
C GLU A 35 -16.22 28.66 -12.92
N TYR A 36 -15.56 29.66 -12.34
CA TYR A 36 -15.99 30.28 -11.08
C TYR A 36 -17.37 30.92 -11.22
N GLN A 37 -17.65 31.62 -12.33
CA GLN A 37 -18.96 32.18 -12.64
C GLN A 37 -20.02 31.11 -12.89
N ASN A 38 -19.61 29.94 -13.43
CA ASN A 38 -20.47 28.77 -13.64
C ASN A 38 -20.68 27.92 -12.39
N GLY A 39 -20.28 28.43 -11.21
CA GLY A 39 -20.50 27.77 -9.92
C GLY A 39 -19.40 26.82 -9.46
N TRP A 40 -18.33 26.61 -10.24
CA TRP A 40 -17.24 25.74 -9.82
C TRP A 40 -16.44 26.32 -8.66
N ARG A 41 -16.13 25.48 -7.69
CA ARG A 41 -15.35 25.82 -6.48
C ARG A 41 -14.41 24.69 -6.13
N LEU A 42 -13.34 24.98 -5.38
CA LEU A 42 -12.57 23.98 -4.66
C LEU A 42 -13.11 23.86 -3.24
N ALA A 43 -13.62 22.70 -2.88
CA ALA A 43 -14.23 22.47 -1.56
C ALA A 43 -13.27 22.76 -0.40
N CYS A 44 -11.97 22.46 -0.57
CA CYS A 44 -10.97 22.64 0.48
C CYS A 44 -10.69 24.09 0.88
N VAL A 45 -11.03 25.07 0.02
CA VAL A 45 -10.88 26.52 0.28
C VAL A 45 -12.23 27.25 0.28
N SER A 46 -13.32 26.50 0.40
CA SER A 46 -14.66 27.04 0.45
C SER A 46 -15.24 26.90 1.86
N THR A 47 -15.90 27.95 2.34
CA THR A 47 -16.62 27.97 3.63
C THR A 47 -18.11 28.07 3.36
N VAL A 48 -18.88 27.20 4.00
CA VAL A 48 -20.35 27.18 3.90
C VAL A 48 -20.93 28.33 4.71
N LYS A 49 -21.79 29.16 4.11
CA LYS A 49 -22.44 30.31 4.76
C LYS A 49 -23.90 30.06 5.16
N GLY A 50 -24.41 28.89 4.87
CA GLY A 50 -25.79 28.48 5.17
C GLY A 50 -26.07 27.13 4.54
N ASP A 51 -27.33 26.81 4.29
CA ASP A 51 -27.70 25.60 3.56
C ASP A 51 -27.20 25.71 2.12
N VAL A 52 -26.43 24.72 1.65
CA VAL A 52 -25.90 24.67 0.29
C VAL A 52 -26.13 23.30 -0.33
N GLU A 53 -26.37 23.31 -1.62
CA GLU A 53 -26.41 22.12 -2.46
C GLU A 53 -25.24 22.20 -3.45
N VAL A 54 -24.41 21.15 -3.49
CA VAL A 54 -23.27 21.08 -4.40
C VAL A 54 -23.30 19.76 -5.17
N GLU A 55 -23.03 19.83 -6.45
CA GLU A 55 -22.76 18.70 -7.31
C GLU A 55 -21.28 18.32 -7.19
N VAL A 56 -21.00 17.03 -6.92
CA VAL A 56 -19.65 16.49 -6.87
C VAL A 56 -19.41 15.71 -8.16
N PRO A 57 -18.48 16.13 -9.01
CA PRO A 57 -18.16 15.43 -10.27
C PRO A 57 -17.72 14.00 -10.05
N ASP A 58 -17.97 13.14 -11.03
CA ASP A 58 -17.60 11.72 -10.97
C ASP A 58 -16.11 11.48 -10.74
N ILE A 59 -15.26 12.34 -11.26
CA ILE A 59 -13.81 12.26 -11.02
C ILE A 59 -13.45 12.49 -9.54
N ALA A 60 -14.19 13.34 -8.83
CA ALA A 60 -14.02 13.50 -7.38
C ALA A 60 -14.57 12.28 -6.62
N SER A 61 -15.59 11.59 -7.16
CA SER A 61 -16.12 10.36 -6.59
C SER A 61 -15.24 9.15 -6.84
N ALA A 62 -14.48 9.14 -7.94
CA ALA A 62 -13.50 8.09 -8.24
C ALA A 62 -12.33 8.07 -7.24
N TYR A 63 -12.04 9.23 -6.63
CA TYR A 63 -11.11 9.31 -5.49
C TYR A 63 -11.71 8.84 -4.17
N ARG A 64 -13.04 8.79 -4.06
CA ARG A 64 -13.69 8.13 -2.93
C ARG A 64 -13.47 6.65 -3.10
N SER A 65 -12.51 6.15 -2.39
CA SER A 65 -12.26 4.72 -2.29
C SER A 65 -13.53 4.05 -1.77
N ARG A 66 -14.38 3.58 -2.68
CA ARG A 66 -15.38 2.61 -2.30
C ARG A 66 -14.63 1.38 -1.88
N MET A 67 -14.86 0.92 -0.64
CA MET A 67 -14.34 -0.35 -0.18
C MET A 67 -14.77 -1.42 -1.19
N LYS A 68 -13.80 -1.98 -1.91
CA LYS A 68 -14.03 -3.13 -2.76
C LYS A 68 -13.71 -4.36 -1.92
N VAL A 69 -14.72 -5.15 -1.60
CA VAL A 69 -14.52 -6.56 -1.26
C VAL A 69 -14.37 -7.23 -2.62
N ALA A 70 -13.13 -7.50 -3.01
CA ALA A 70 -12.85 -8.17 -4.26
C ALA A 70 -13.21 -9.64 -4.09
N ASP A 71 -13.99 -10.15 -5.01
CA ASP A 71 -14.09 -11.58 -5.22
C ASP A 71 -12.69 -12.07 -5.65
N LEU A 72 -12.18 -13.11 -5.04
CA LEU A 72 -10.85 -13.72 -5.33
C LEU A 72 -10.83 -14.39 -6.72
N SER A 73 -11.67 -13.95 -7.63
CA SER A 73 -11.87 -14.57 -8.93
C SER A 73 -10.84 -14.16 -9.99
N SER A 74 -9.91 -13.23 -9.70
CA SER A 74 -8.82 -12.94 -10.65
C SER A 74 -7.75 -14.04 -10.59
N PRO A 75 -7.66 -14.91 -11.60
CA PRO A 75 -6.66 -15.99 -11.62
C PRO A 75 -5.22 -15.48 -11.50
N SER A 76 -4.95 -14.26 -11.99
CA SER A 76 -3.62 -13.64 -11.95
C SER A 76 -3.20 -13.23 -10.52
N GLU A 77 -4.13 -12.75 -9.70
CA GLU A 77 -3.81 -12.40 -8.31
C GLU A 77 -3.57 -13.64 -7.44
N ILE A 78 -4.39 -14.68 -7.63
CA ILE A 78 -4.20 -15.97 -6.93
C ILE A 78 -2.84 -16.57 -7.29
N ALA A 79 -2.47 -16.49 -8.57
CA ALA A 79 -1.18 -17.00 -9.05
C ALA A 79 0.02 -16.33 -8.35
N ILE A 80 -0.05 -15.05 -8.02
CA ILE A 80 1.03 -14.34 -7.29
C ILE A 80 1.20 -14.93 -5.88
N PHE A 81 0.12 -15.24 -5.17
CA PHE A 81 0.21 -15.83 -3.82
C PHE A 81 0.73 -17.27 -3.88
N GLU A 82 0.30 -18.07 -4.85
CA GLU A 82 0.80 -19.44 -5.03
C GLU A 82 2.28 -19.46 -5.45
N ASP A 83 2.69 -18.58 -6.37
CA ASP A 83 4.09 -18.40 -6.77
C ASP A 83 4.95 -17.99 -5.55
N THR A 84 4.44 -17.07 -4.72
CA THR A 84 5.13 -16.64 -3.50
C THR A 84 5.29 -17.80 -2.50
N LYS A 85 4.24 -18.60 -2.27
CA LYS A 85 4.35 -19.79 -1.41
C LYS A 85 5.42 -20.77 -1.92
N GLN A 86 5.44 -21.00 -3.23
CA GLN A 86 6.42 -21.88 -3.85
C GLN A 86 7.84 -21.34 -3.66
N LYS A 87 8.09 -20.06 -3.95
CA LYS A 87 9.40 -19.42 -3.77
C LYS A 87 9.88 -19.47 -2.31
N ILE A 88 9.00 -19.21 -1.35
CA ILE A 88 9.30 -19.29 0.09
C ILE A 88 9.70 -20.72 0.47
N THR A 89 8.96 -21.72 -0.02
CA THR A 89 9.23 -23.14 0.24
C THR A 89 10.54 -23.58 -0.41
N ASP A 90 10.79 -23.19 -1.66
CA ASP A 90 12.03 -23.51 -2.39
C ASP A 90 13.27 -22.88 -1.74
N ALA A 91 13.09 -21.74 -1.07
CA ALA A 91 14.12 -21.11 -0.25
C ALA A 91 14.34 -21.78 1.12
N GLY A 92 13.67 -22.92 1.38
CA GLY A 92 13.80 -23.69 2.62
C GLY A 92 13.01 -23.14 3.81
N LEU A 93 12.09 -22.22 3.59
CA LEU A 93 11.23 -21.68 4.63
C LEU A 93 9.90 -22.47 4.66
N GLU A 94 9.73 -23.34 5.64
CA GLU A 94 8.51 -24.13 5.77
C GLU A 94 7.27 -23.25 5.96
N LEU A 95 6.20 -23.51 5.20
CA LEU A 95 4.88 -22.90 5.38
C LEU A 95 4.17 -23.53 6.57
N LYS A 96 4.75 -23.34 7.76
CA LYS A 96 4.24 -23.86 9.02
C LYS A 96 4.11 -22.72 10.02
N ASN A 97 2.88 -22.37 10.31
CA ASN A 97 2.59 -21.49 11.43
C ASN A 97 2.40 -22.32 12.71
N SER A 98 2.32 -21.64 13.82
CA SER A 98 2.21 -22.27 15.14
C SER A 98 0.77 -22.50 15.59
N MET A 99 -0.23 -22.27 14.73
CA MET A 99 -1.65 -22.44 15.05
C MET A 99 -2.10 -23.87 14.78
N GLN A 100 -2.90 -24.42 15.67
CA GLN A 100 -3.52 -25.72 15.49
C GLN A 100 -4.83 -25.84 16.27
N VAL A 101 -5.65 -26.80 15.90
CA VAL A 101 -6.82 -27.23 16.66
C VAL A 101 -6.50 -28.60 17.27
N ILE A 102 -6.59 -28.70 18.59
CA ILE A 102 -6.41 -29.95 19.32
C ILE A 102 -7.74 -30.35 19.96
N THR A 103 -8.02 -31.63 20.00
CA THR A 103 -9.16 -32.19 20.73
C THR A 103 -8.66 -32.73 22.07
N ILE A 104 -9.34 -32.32 23.14
CA ILE A 104 -9.08 -32.82 24.49
C ILE A 104 -10.35 -33.45 25.05
N SER A 105 -10.17 -34.56 25.76
CA SER A 105 -11.22 -35.26 26.49
C SER A 105 -10.78 -35.43 27.92
N MET A 106 -11.64 -35.09 28.84
CA MET A 106 -11.37 -35.10 30.28
C MET A 106 -12.52 -35.83 30.98
N GLU A 107 -12.23 -36.42 32.15
CA GLU A 107 -13.29 -36.95 33.00
C GLU A 107 -14.10 -35.84 33.63
N GLU A 108 -15.40 -36.06 33.78
CA GLU A 108 -16.27 -35.14 34.48
C GLU A 108 -15.91 -35.09 35.98
N PRO A 109 -15.95 -33.88 36.60
CA PRO A 109 -15.66 -33.77 38.04
C PRO A 109 -16.67 -34.56 38.88
N THR A 110 -16.19 -35.12 39.98
CA THR A 110 -16.99 -35.84 40.96
C THR A 110 -16.74 -35.28 42.35
N LEU A 111 -17.46 -35.79 43.37
CA LEU A 111 -17.21 -35.40 44.73
C LEU A 111 -15.82 -35.82 45.25
N ASP A 112 -15.22 -36.82 44.62
CA ASP A 112 -13.88 -37.34 44.92
C ASP A 112 -12.79 -36.71 44.06
N ASP A 113 -13.17 -36.09 42.91
CA ASP A 113 -12.30 -35.33 42.02
C ASP A 113 -12.78 -33.88 41.88
N THR A 114 -12.26 -33.03 42.73
CA THR A 114 -12.61 -31.59 42.86
C THR A 114 -11.59 -30.68 42.17
N MET A 115 -10.83 -31.18 41.18
CA MET A 115 -9.86 -30.39 40.44
C MET A 115 -10.57 -29.23 39.70
N PRO A 116 -10.04 -27.99 39.78
CA PRO A 116 -10.61 -26.85 39.07
C PRO A 116 -10.57 -27.02 37.55
N ASP A 117 -11.54 -26.45 36.84
CA ASP A 117 -11.66 -26.55 35.37
C ASP A 117 -10.38 -26.11 34.64
N ASN A 118 -9.76 -25.01 35.07
CA ASN A 118 -8.54 -24.50 34.45
C ASN A 118 -7.33 -25.43 34.61
N GLU A 119 -7.19 -26.11 35.74
CA GLU A 119 -6.13 -27.10 35.97
C GLU A 119 -6.40 -28.37 35.14
N ARG A 120 -7.63 -28.83 35.12
CA ARG A 120 -8.08 -29.97 34.31
C ARG A 120 -7.79 -29.76 32.82
N VAL A 121 -8.16 -28.56 32.29
CA VAL A 121 -7.84 -28.18 30.91
C VAL A 121 -6.33 -28.05 30.71
N THR A 122 -5.61 -27.43 31.65
CA THR A 122 -4.14 -27.33 31.58
C THR A 122 -3.48 -28.69 31.40
N TRP A 123 -3.84 -29.66 32.23
CA TRP A 123 -3.27 -31.03 32.16
C TRP A 123 -3.62 -31.73 30.85
N ALA A 124 -4.87 -31.59 30.37
CA ALA A 124 -5.30 -32.16 29.11
C ALA A 124 -4.55 -31.55 27.91
N VAL A 125 -4.34 -30.23 27.91
CA VAL A 125 -3.56 -29.53 26.88
C VAL A 125 -2.09 -29.91 26.94
N GLN A 126 -1.50 -30.02 28.15
CA GLN A 126 -0.12 -30.51 28.33
C GLN A 126 0.05 -31.91 27.75
N ALA A 127 -0.88 -32.82 28.10
CA ALA A 127 -0.87 -34.16 27.57
C ALA A 127 -0.99 -34.23 26.04
N ALA A 128 -1.84 -33.36 25.44
CA ALA A 128 -2.05 -33.34 24.00
C ALA A 128 -0.88 -32.71 23.22
N THR A 129 -0.15 -31.76 23.83
CA THR A 129 0.90 -30.98 23.15
C THR A 129 2.32 -31.38 23.53
N GLY A 130 2.50 -32.05 24.68
CA GLY A 130 3.81 -32.33 25.23
C GLY A 130 4.55 -31.10 25.80
N LEU A 131 3.87 -29.98 26.00
CA LEU A 131 4.44 -28.73 26.48
C LEU A 131 3.91 -28.40 27.88
N ASP A 132 4.80 -28.07 28.81
CA ASP A 132 4.45 -27.87 30.23
C ASP A 132 3.76 -26.53 30.51
N ARG A 133 4.00 -25.49 29.70
CA ARG A 133 3.53 -24.15 29.97
C ARG A 133 2.29 -23.83 29.14
N VAL A 134 1.12 -23.88 29.75
CA VAL A 134 -0.15 -23.51 29.14
C VAL A 134 -0.60 -22.14 29.66
N ARG A 135 -0.90 -21.24 28.75
CA ARG A 135 -1.44 -19.90 29.05
C ARG A 135 -2.91 -19.86 28.65
N ILE A 136 -3.76 -19.66 29.66
CA ILE A 136 -5.21 -19.52 29.49
C ILE A 136 -5.57 -18.06 29.73
N PRO A 137 -5.96 -17.31 28.70
CA PRO A 137 -6.36 -15.92 28.86
C PRO A 137 -7.73 -15.80 29.54
N TYR A 138 -8.01 -14.62 30.08
CA TYR A 138 -9.28 -14.36 30.78
C TYR A 138 -10.50 -14.59 29.89
N SER A 139 -10.41 -14.29 28.60
CA SER A 139 -11.46 -14.52 27.61
C SER A 139 -11.91 -15.98 27.55
N VAL A 140 -10.98 -16.91 27.59
CA VAL A 140 -11.24 -18.36 27.61
C VAL A 140 -11.71 -18.80 28.98
N LEU A 141 -11.05 -18.35 30.07
CA LEU A 141 -11.41 -18.72 31.43
C LEU A 141 -12.88 -18.36 31.74
N LYS A 142 -13.35 -17.23 31.23
CA LYS A 142 -14.73 -16.74 31.45
C LYS A 142 -15.79 -17.69 30.89
N LYS A 143 -15.59 -18.32 29.74
CA LYS A 143 -16.54 -19.22 29.09
C LYS A 143 -16.30 -20.70 29.39
N MET A 144 -15.13 -21.03 29.91
CA MET A 144 -14.70 -22.40 30.15
C MET A 144 -15.70 -23.26 30.92
N PRO A 145 -16.29 -22.81 32.06
CA PRO A 145 -17.20 -23.63 32.84
C PRO A 145 -18.45 -24.04 32.06
N ASP A 146 -18.98 -23.13 31.23
CA ASP A 146 -20.18 -23.40 30.44
C ASP A 146 -19.85 -24.37 29.29
N VAL A 147 -18.82 -24.08 28.51
CA VAL A 147 -18.41 -24.91 27.36
C VAL A 147 -18.06 -26.34 27.81
N LEU A 148 -17.37 -26.53 28.91
CA LEU A 148 -17.01 -27.87 29.42
C LEU A 148 -18.25 -28.68 29.76
N ARG A 149 -19.22 -28.09 30.47
CA ARG A 149 -20.42 -28.80 30.91
C ARG A 149 -21.37 -29.11 29.76
N GLU A 150 -21.56 -28.16 28.84
CA GLU A 150 -22.37 -28.34 27.63
C GLU A 150 -21.79 -29.42 26.71
N SER A 151 -20.46 -29.55 26.69
CA SER A 151 -19.75 -30.52 25.81
C SER A 151 -19.36 -31.80 26.52
N HIS A 152 -19.88 -32.09 27.72
CA HIS A 152 -19.51 -33.29 28.51
C HIS A 152 -17.99 -33.48 28.59
N PHE A 153 -17.24 -32.40 28.81
CA PHE A 153 -15.78 -32.36 28.96
C PHE A 153 -15.00 -32.90 27.75
N GLN A 154 -15.62 -32.85 26.55
CA GLN A 154 -14.99 -33.13 25.27
C GLN A 154 -15.02 -31.89 24.39
N VAL A 155 -13.90 -31.25 24.16
CA VAL A 155 -13.83 -29.96 23.50
C VAL A 155 -12.71 -29.87 22.46
N GLN A 156 -12.88 -29.01 21.50
CA GLN A 156 -11.83 -28.55 20.60
C GLN A 156 -11.20 -27.29 21.18
N CYS A 157 -9.87 -27.22 21.11
CA CYS A 157 -9.11 -26.05 21.56
C CYS A 157 -8.32 -25.47 20.39
N VAL A 158 -8.50 -24.17 20.15
CA VAL A 158 -7.66 -23.42 19.22
C VAL A 158 -6.43 -22.95 19.99
N VAL A 159 -5.28 -23.47 19.62
CA VAL A 159 -4.04 -23.20 20.34
C VAL A 159 -2.94 -22.68 19.40
N ARG A 160 -2.04 -21.90 19.96
CA ARG A 160 -0.75 -21.57 19.36
C ARG A 160 0.35 -22.21 20.18
N THR A 161 1.20 -22.99 19.53
CA THR A 161 2.38 -23.60 20.17
C THR A 161 3.64 -22.81 19.81
N THR A 162 4.52 -22.65 20.79
CA THR A 162 5.88 -22.16 20.60
C THR A 162 6.85 -23.25 21.06
N ALA A 163 8.16 -22.99 21.08
CA ALA A 163 9.12 -23.95 21.60
C ALA A 163 8.88 -24.34 23.08
N ASN A 164 8.29 -23.43 23.88
CA ASN A 164 8.16 -23.61 25.33
C ASN A 164 6.74 -23.43 25.89
N ASP A 165 5.83 -22.85 25.11
CA ASP A 165 4.51 -22.42 25.56
C ASP A 165 3.39 -22.87 24.63
N VAL A 166 2.22 -23.12 25.23
CA VAL A 166 0.94 -23.21 24.51
C VAL A 166 0.06 -22.02 24.94
N PHE A 167 -0.44 -21.26 24.00
CA PHE A 167 -1.44 -20.23 24.24
C PHE A 167 -2.81 -20.73 23.76
N LEU A 168 -3.79 -20.80 24.66
CA LEU A 168 -5.15 -21.24 24.37
C LEU A 168 -6.00 -20.04 23.96
N TYR A 169 -6.30 -19.91 22.67
CA TYR A 169 -7.11 -18.81 22.15
C TYR A 169 -8.61 -19.03 22.34
N ASP A 170 -9.05 -20.28 22.17
CA ASP A 170 -10.48 -20.59 22.18
C ASP A 170 -10.75 -22.03 22.58
N MET A 171 -11.96 -22.28 23.09
CA MET A 171 -12.53 -23.60 23.38
C MET A 171 -13.91 -23.68 22.74
N LEU A 172 -14.19 -24.75 22.03
CA LEU A 172 -15.40 -24.97 21.25
C LEU A 172 -15.95 -26.37 21.51
N PRO A 173 -17.28 -26.56 21.47
CA PRO A 173 -17.89 -27.87 21.43
C PRO A 173 -17.39 -28.71 20.24
N MET A 174 -17.46 -30.03 20.35
CA MET A 174 -17.01 -30.95 19.29
C MET A 174 -17.83 -30.83 17.99
N GLU A 175 -19.08 -30.44 18.08
CA GLU A 175 -20.01 -30.28 16.97
C GLU A 175 -19.77 -28.99 16.18
N GLU A 176 -19.10 -28.01 16.77
CA GLU A 176 -18.80 -26.74 16.13
C GLU A 176 -17.56 -26.87 15.25
N LYS A 177 -17.64 -26.44 14.00
CA LYS A 177 -16.47 -26.41 13.12
C LYS A 177 -15.51 -25.30 13.58
N ALA A 178 -14.35 -25.68 14.04
CA ALA A 178 -13.31 -24.73 14.38
C ALA A 178 -12.82 -23.98 13.10
N VAL A 179 -12.87 -22.67 13.13
CA VAL A 179 -12.30 -21.79 12.11
C VAL A 179 -11.11 -21.06 12.73
N VAL A 180 -9.95 -21.18 12.13
CA VAL A 180 -8.72 -20.54 12.62
C VAL A 180 -8.32 -19.44 11.64
N GLY A 181 -8.95 -18.28 11.79
CA GLY A 181 -8.71 -17.11 10.93
C GLY A 181 -7.42 -16.39 11.27
N GLY A 182 -6.81 -15.83 10.23
CA GLY A 182 -5.72 -14.88 10.31
C GLY A 182 -6.05 -13.64 9.49
N LEU A 183 -5.54 -12.48 9.90
CA LEU A 183 -5.68 -11.21 9.19
C LEU A 183 -4.32 -10.79 8.64
N VAL A 184 -4.27 -10.43 7.37
CA VAL A 184 -3.10 -9.81 6.73
C VAL A 184 -3.46 -8.39 6.34
N VAL A 185 -2.59 -7.44 6.61
CA VAL A 185 -2.82 -6.03 6.28
C VAL A 185 -1.55 -5.41 5.71
N ASP A 186 -1.73 -4.66 4.64
CA ASP A 186 -0.77 -3.70 4.12
C ASP A 186 -1.34 -2.28 4.33
N ILE A 187 -0.68 -1.49 5.18
CA ILE A 187 -1.08 -0.11 5.50
C ILE A 187 -0.27 0.85 4.64
N GLY A 188 -0.68 1.01 3.39
CA GLY A 188 -0.10 2.05 2.54
C GLY A 188 -0.53 3.46 2.96
N THR A 189 0.26 4.45 2.58
CA THR A 189 -0.05 5.87 2.84
C THR A 189 -1.40 6.27 2.21
N THR A 190 -1.68 5.80 1.00
CA THR A 190 -2.91 6.13 0.25
C THR A 190 -3.93 4.99 0.29
N THR A 191 -3.50 3.75 0.13
CA THR A 191 -4.37 2.58 0.03
C THR A 191 -4.05 1.59 1.13
N VAL A 192 -5.09 1.03 1.75
CA VAL A 192 -4.99 -0.09 2.69
C VAL A 192 -5.56 -1.33 2.03
N SER A 193 -4.79 -2.42 2.04
CA SER A 193 -5.20 -3.72 1.53
C SER A 193 -5.22 -4.75 2.66
N ALA A 194 -6.19 -5.66 2.65
CA ALA A 194 -6.30 -6.67 3.68
C ALA A 194 -6.83 -8.00 3.15
N LEU A 195 -6.41 -9.10 3.80
CA LEU A 195 -6.90 -10.46 3.54
C LEU A 195 -7.35 -11.10 4.84
N ILE A 196 -8.37 -11.96 4.76
CA ILE A 196 -8.65 -12.97 5.77
C ILE A 196 -8.20 -14.32 5.21
N VAL A 197 -7.44 -15.07 6.02
CA VAL A 197 -6.79 -16.32 5.64
C VAL A 197 -7.19 -17.41 6.63
N ASP A 198 -7.45 -18.62 6.15
CA ASP A 198 -7.50 -19.81 6.99
C ASP A 198 -6.07 -20.21 7.36
N MET A 199 -5.72 -20.12 8.64
CA MET A 199 -4.37 -20.40 9.15
C MET A 199 -3.96 -21.87 9.04
N LEU A 200 -4.92 -22.79 8.88
CA LEU A 200 -4.64 -24.21 8.79
C LEU A 200 -4.33 -24.65 7.35
N SER A 201 -5.04 -24.09 6.37
CA SER A 201 -4.87 -24.42 4.95
C SER A 201 -4.02 -23.39 4.20
N GLY A 202 -3.93 -22.16 4.69
CA GLY A 202 -3.35 -21.02 3.97
C GLY A 202 -4.27 -20.45 2.89
N GLU A 203 -5.52 -20.90 2.79
CA GLU A 203 -6.50 -20.41 1.84
C GLU A 203 -6.90 -18.96 2.17
N ILE A 204 -6.97 -18.10 1.16
CA ILE A 204 -7.47 -16.74 1.30
C ILE A 204 -8.99 -16.77 1.23
N LEU A 205 -9.65 -16.44 2.35
CA LEU A 205 -11.11 -16.51 2.47
C LEU A 205 -11.82 -15.24 1.97
N ALA A 206 -11.16 -14.09 2.11
CA ALA A 206 -11.67 -12.81 1.63
C ALA A 206 -10.53 -11.80 1.45
N LYS A 207 -10.73 -10.85 0.52
CA LYS A 207 -9.83 -9.73 0.26
C LYS A 207 -10.63 -8.43 0.23
N ALA A 208 -10.05 -7.35 0.77
CA ALA A 208 -10.61 -6.02 0.64
C ALA A 208 -9.49 -4.98 0.44
N SER A 209 -9.83 -3.89 -0.24
CA SER A 209 -9.00 -2.69 -0.29
C SER A 209 -9.85 -1.44 -0.06
N SER A 210 -9.24 -0.44 0.54
CA SER A 210 -9.87 0.84 0.85
C SER A 210 -8.84 1.96 0.79
N GLY A 211 -9.28 3.20 0.61
CA GLY A 211 -8.42 4.36 0.88
C GLY A 211 -8.09 4.43 2.36
N ASN A 212 -6.89 4.87 2.66
CA ASN A 212 -6.49 5.14 4.03
C ASN A 212 -7.26 6.37 4.55
N GLY A 213 -8.07 6.20 5.58
CA GLY A 213 -8.87 7.27 6.19
C GLY A 213 -8.05 8.45 6.72
N GLN A 214 -6.74 8.27 6.86
CA GLN A 214 -5.83 9.35 7.27
C GLN A 214 -5.54 10.38 6.17
N ILE A 215 -5.87 10.10 4.88
CA ILE A 215 -5.63 11.00 3.74
C ILE A 215 -6.23 12.39 3.98
N ARG A 216 -7.40 12.46 4.59
CA ARG A 216 -8.07 13.74 4.91
C ARG A 216 -7.30 14.63 5.90
N TYR A 217 -6.36 14.06 6.62
CA TYR A 217 -5.50 14.75 7.58
C TYR A 217 -4.10 15.06 7.03
N GLY A 218 -3.70 14.38 5.95
CA GLY A 218 -2.44 14.58 5.27
C GLY A 218 -2.29 13.61 4.10
N ALA A 219 -1.94 14.14 2.91
CA ALA A 219 -1.73 13.32 1.72
C ALA A 219 -0.49 12.42 1.84
N ASP A 220 0.52 12.89 2.55
CA ASP A 220 1.81 12.24 2.76
C ASP A 220 2.12 12.03 4.25
N VAL A 221 3.20 11.29 4.51
CA VAL A 221 3.64 10.94 5.87
C VAL A 221 4.00 12.16 6.71
N ILE A 222 4.67 13.16 6.12
CA ILE A 222 5.14 14.36 6.84
C ILE A 222 3.93 15.18 7.32
N ASN A 223 2.95 15.42 6.44
CA ASN A 223 1.73 16.14 6.80
C ASN A 223 0.94 15.42 7.91
N ARG A 224 0.91 14.08 7.92
CA ARG A 224 0.29 13.30 9.01
C ARG A 224 1.05 13.40 10.32
N ILE A 225 2.38 13.39 10.28
CA ILE A 225 3.20 13.62 11.48
C ILE A 225 2.91 15.01 12.05
N ILE A 226 2.86 16.04 11.21
CA ILE A 226 2.51 17.42 11.65
C ILE A 226 1.10 17.46 12.24
N GLU A 227 0.11 16.82 11.60
CA GLU A 227 -1.25 16.74 12.12
C GLU A 227 -1.32 16.02 13.47
N SER A 228 -0.51 14.97 13.66
CA SER A 228 -0.47 14.23 14.93
C SER A 228 -0.07 15.11 16.12
N GLN A 229 0.71 16.16 15.91
CA GLN A 229 1.16 17.09 16.97
C GLN A 229 0.07 18.07 17.41
N LYS A 230 -1.02 18.22 16.66
CA LYS A 230 -2.15 19.07 17.06
C LYS A 230 -2.95 18.42 18.21
N PRO A 231 -3.68 19.20 19.03
CA PRO A 231 -4.51 18.65 20.08
C PRO A 231 -5.46 17.54 19.59
N GLY A 232 -5.38 16.34 20.18
CA GLY A 232 -6.14 15.14 19.76
C GLY A 232 -5.72 14.54 18.40
N GLY A 233 -4.57 14.95 17.84
CA GLY A 233 -4.10 14.53 16.51
C GLY A 233 -3.80 13.04 16.43
N TYR A 234 -3.14 12.48 17.45
CA TYR A 234 -2.86 11.04 17.51
C TYR A 234 -4.13 10.20 17.51
N GLU A 235 -5.10 10.56 18.35
CA GLU A 235 -6.38 9.84 18.43
C GLU A 235 -7.15 9.91 17.11
N ARG A 236 -7.17 11.08 16.46
CA ARG A 236 -7.83 11.24 15.17
C ARG A 236 -7.21 10.34 14.10
N LEU A 237 -5.88 10.32 14.01
CA LEU A 237 -5.16 9.52 13.01
C LEU A 237 -5.28 8.02 13.30
N GLN A 238 -5.18 7.61 14.58
CA GLN A 238 -5.41 6.22 14.98
C GLN A 238 -6.86 5.79 14.70
N ASN A 239 -7.85 6.61 15.05
CA ASN A 239 -9.24 6.30 14.76
C ASN A 239 -9.53 6.21 13.26
N ALA A 240 -8.92 7.07 12.45
CA ALA A 240 -9.07 7.06 11.00
C ALA A 240 -8.59 5.74 10.38
N ILE A 241 -7.45 5.20 10.84
CA ILE A 241 -6.95 3.93 10.31
C ILE A 241 -7.64 2.72 10.96
N ILE A 242 -7.84 2.70 12.26
CA ILE A 242 -8.41 1.53 12.95
C ILE A 242 -9.93 1.50 12.81
N LYS A 243 -10.63 2.54 13.32
CA LYS A 243 -12.11 2.50 13.43
C LYS A 243 -12.82 2.78 12.13
N GLU A 244 -12.23 3.62 11.27
CA GLU A 244 -12.91 4.07 10.05
C GLU A 244 -12.42 3.35 8.80
N THR A 245 -11.25 2.69 8.83
CA THR A 245 -10.71 1.94 7.70
C THR A 245 -10.69 0.44 8.00
N LEU A 246 -9.83 -0.03 8.92
CA LEU A 246 -9.59 -1.46 9.13
C LEU A 246 -10.82 -2.19 9.70
N ASN A 247 -11.46 -1.67 10.76
CA ASN A 247 -12.59 -2.36 11.38
C ASN A 247 -13.79 -2.54 10.43
N PRO A 248 -14.18 -1.54 9.62
CA PRO A 248 -15.18 -1.75 8.55
C PRO A 248 -14.73 -2.76 7.48
N MET A 249 -13.45 -2.76 7.07
CA MET A 249 -12.92 -3.75 6.14
C MET A 249 -13.04 -5.17 6.71
N ILE A 250 -12.61 -5.37 7.95
CA ILE A 250 -12.70 -6.65 8.66
C ILE A 250 -14.15 -7.13 8.73
N SER A 251 -15.09 -6.25 9.11
CA SER A 251 -16.51 -6.59 9.19
C SER A 251 -17.08 -7.06 7.85
N ASN A 252 -16.73 -6.39 6.76
CA ASN A 252 -17.21 -6.75 5.42
C ASN A 252 -16.56 -8.05 4.92
N MET A 253 -15.26 -8.23 5.14
CA MET A 253 -14.56 -9.46 4.77
C MET A 253 -15.07 -10.67 5.57
N CYS A 254 -15.34 -10.51 6.87
CA CYS A 254 -15.92 -11.55 7.70
C CYS A 254 -17.32 -11.97 7.20
N ARG A 255 -18.12 -10.99 6.78
CA ARG A 255 -19.44 -11.26 6.17
C ARG A 255 -19.32 -12.04 4.87
N ALA A 256 -18.39 -11.66 4.00
CA ALA A 256 -18.12 -12.36 2.74
C ALA A 256 -17.62 -13.79 2.97
N ALA A 257 -16.67 -13.96 3.89
CA ALA A 257 -16.12 -15.27 4.28
C ALA A 257 -17.05 -16.11 5.16
N LYS A 258 -18.17 -15.54 5.65
CA LYS A 258 -19.12 -16.18 6.58
C LYS A 258 -18.47 -16.67 7.88
N ILE A 259 -17.56 -15.89 8.43
CA ILE A 259 -16.88 -16.14 9.71
C ILE A 259 -17.18 -15.03 10.72
N ASN A 260 -16.95 -15.32 12.00
CA ASN A 260 -17.00 -14.30 13.04
C ASN A 260 -15.60 -13.65 13.19
N SER A 261 -15.54 -12.33 13.36
CA SER A 261 -14.27 -11.65 13.54
C SER A 261 -13.50 -12.12 14.78
N LYS A 262 -14.19 -12.67 15.80
CA LYS A 262 -13.56 -13.29 16.97
C LYS A 262 -12.86 -14.62 16.67
N GLN A 263 -13.06 -15.20 15.48
CA GLN A 263 -12.33 -16.37 15.00
C GLN A 263 -11.03 -16.00 14.27
N ILE A 264 -10.65 -14.72 14.27
CA ILE A 264 -9.36 -14.23 13.75
C ILE A 264 -8.41 -14.10 14.94
N TYR A 265 -7.46 -15.03 15.07
CA TYR A 265 -6.60 -15.19 16.24
C TYR A 265 -5.19 -14.65 16.07
N ARG A 266 -4.79 -14.30 14.85
CA ARG A 266 -3.51 -13.65 14.55
C ARG A 266 -3.68 -12.61 13.45
N ALA A 267 -2.80 -11.62 13.47
CA ALA A 267 -2.67 -10.66 12.39
C ALA A 267 -1.19 -10.45 12.02
N ALA A 268 -0.91 -10.26 10.73
CA ALA A 268 0.37 -9.76 10.24
C ALA A 268 0.11 -8.45 9.50
N ILE A 269 0.81 -7.41 9.89
CA ILE A 269 0.64 -6.05 9.37
C ILE A 269 1.99 -5.56 8.84
N ALA A 270 1.98 -5.06 7.62
CA ALA A 270 3.10 -4.35 7.03
C ALA A 270 2.68 -2.92 6.68
N GLY A 271 3.63 -2.03 6.67
CA GLY A 271 3.44 -0.64 6.32
C GLY A 271 4.72 0.14 6.59
N ASN A 272 4.82 1.36 6.09
CA ASN A 272 5.98 2.17 6.40
C ASN A 272 6.01 2.56 7.89
N THR A 273 7.18 2.94 8.37
CA THR A 273 7.44 3.24 9.78
C THR A 273 6.45 4.25 10.37
N THR A 274 6.09 5.29 9.60
CA THR A 274 5.13 6.31 10.04
C THR A 274 3.73 5.73 10.21
N MET A 275 3.27 4.90 9.26
CA MET A 275 1.94 4.29 9.32
C MET A 275 1.80 3.38 10.54
N GLU A 276 2.82 2.60 10.86
CA GLU A 276 2.82 1.76 12.05
C GLU A 276 2.77 2.58 13.35
N HIS A 277 3.57 3.67 13.46
CA HIS A 277 3.52 4.57 14.61
C HIS A 277 2.15 5.20 14.80
N LEU A 278 1.55 5.72 13.72
CA LEU A 278 0.23 6.38 13.77
C LEU A 278 -0.90 5.37 14.05
N MET A 279 -0.80 4.15 13.54
CA MET A 279 -1.74 3.07 13.86
C MET A 279 -1.73 2.74 15.36
N MET A 280 -0.55 2.73 15.97
CA MET A 280 -0.38 2.44 17.38
C MET A 280 -0.60 3.67 18.30
N GLY A 281 -0.79 4.87 17.73
CA GLY A 281 -0.91 6.11 18.49
C GLY A 281 0.40 6.55 19.17
N ILE A 282 1.53 6.13 18.62
CA ILE A 282 2.88 6.46 19.11
C ILE A 282 3.37 7.76 18.48
N ASN A 283 4.12 8.56 19.25
CA ASN A 283 4.71 9.80 18.76
C ASN A 283 5.61 9.57 17.55
N ALA A 284 5.20 10.10 16.40
CA ALA A 284 5.92 9.99 15.12
C ALA A 284 6.79 11.23 14.81
N ASP A 285 6.78 12.28 15.66
CA ASP A 285 7.54 13.51 15.40
C ASP A 285 9.05 13.27 15.26
N PRO A 286 9.70 12.38 16.06
CA PRO A 286 11.11 12.06 15.90
C PRO A 286 11.48 11.45 14.53
N LEU A 287 10.51 10.91 13.78
CA LEU A 287 10.78 10.34 12.44
C LEU A 287 11.19 11.40 11.42
N ARG A 288 10.71 12.65 11.57
CA ARG A 288 11.02 13.77 10.66
C ARG A 288 12.06 14.75 11.21
N MET A 289 12.48 14.55 12.45
CA MET A 289 13.46 15.41 13.13
C MET A 289 14.80 14.70 13.23
N GLU A 290 15.87 15.37 12.79
CA GLU A 290 17.22 14.84 12.95
C GLU A 290 17.49 14.51 14.43
N PRO A 291 18.01 13.32 14.77
CA PRO A 291 18.67 12.31 13.92
C PRO A 291 17.74 11.21 13.35
N TYR A 292 16.43 11.45 13.20
CA TYR A 292 15.47 10.56 12.54
C TYR A 292 15.33 9.18 13.20
N ILE A 293 15.08 9.15 14.51
CA ILE A 293 15.03 7.91 15.31
C ILE A 293 13.60 7.45 15.56
N PRO A 294 13.17 6.28 15.06
CA PRO A 294 11.87 5.68 15.38
C PRO A 294 11.78 5.23 16.85
N ALA A 295 10.56 5.13 17.38
CA ALA A 295 10.34 4.57 18.70
C ALA A 295 10.63 3.06 18.76
N PHE A 296 10.50 2.35 17.65
CA PHE A 296 10.75 0.92 17.53
C PHE A 296 11.08 0.53 16.10
N PHE A 297 11.85 -0.55 15.93
CA PHE A 297 12.01 -1.27 14.67
C PHE A 297 11.19 -2.55 14.64
N LYS A 298 10.92 -3.13 15.81
CA LYS A 298 10.03 -4.28 15.98
C LYS A 298 9.30 -4.21 17.30
N THR A 299 8.14 -4.84 17.38
CA THR A 299 7.40 -5.06 18.62
C THR A 299 7.55 -6.51 19.08
N ASN A 300 7.60 -6.74 20.40
CA ASN A 300 7.71 -8.09 20.96
C ASN A 300 6.34 -8.68 21.36
N SER A 301 5.39 -7.82 21.68
CA SER A 301 4.07 -8.22 22.15
C SER A 301 3.08 -7.10 21.87
N LEU A 302 2.23 -7.32 20.88
CA LEU A 302 1.16 -6.42 20.49
C LEU A 302 -0.11 -7.25 20.27
N PHE A 303 -1.19 -6.88 20.93
CA PHE A 303 -2.47 -7.56 20.82
C PHE A 303 -3.52 -6.67 20.16
N ALA A 304 -4.54 -7.29 19.58
CA ALA A 304 -5.63 -6.57 18.94
C ALA A 304 -6.34 -5.60 19.89
N SER A 305 -6.47 -5.96 21.17
CA SER A 305 -7.04 -5.10 22.21
C SER A 305 -6.24 -3.82 22.46
N ASP A 306 -4.90 -3.85 22.28
CA ASP A 306 -4.04 -2.68 22.53
C ASP A 306 -4.33 -1.54 21.54
N VAL A 307 -4.73 -1.88 20.33
CA VAL A 307 -5.02 -0.92 19.26
C VAL A 307 -6.50 -0.85 18.87
N ASN A 308 -7.39 -1.53 19.60
CA ASN A 308 -8.82 -1.61 19.30
C ASN A 308 -9.16 -2.18 17.91
N LEU A 309 -8.38 -3.13 17.43
CA LEU A 309 -8.65 -3.85 16.18
C LEU A 309 -9.78 -4.86 16.41
N ALA A 310 -10.81 -4.86 15.56
CA ALA A 310 -12.05 -5.60 15.77
C ALA A 310 -11.95 -7.11 15.39
N ILE A 311 -10.90 -7.79 15.88
CA ILE A 311 -10.70 -9.24 15.80
C ILE A 311 -10.73 -9.86 17.21
N HIS A 312 -10.24 -11.09 17.38
CA HIS A 312 -10.12 -11.67 18.73
C HIS A 312 -9.27 -10.75 19.63
N PRO A 313 -9.70 -10.40 20.85
CA PRO A 313 -9.00 -9.41 21.68
C PRO A 313 -7.57 -9.83 22.04
N ASP A 314 -7.35 -11.13 22.23
CA ASP A 314 -6.03 -11.72 22.53
C ASP A 314 -5.27 -12.11 21.24
N ALA A 315 -5.76 -11.73 20.04
CA ALA A 315 -5.06 -11.98 18.81
C ALA A 315 -3.72 -11.23 18.80
N HIS A 316 -2.64 -11.98 18.58
CA HIS A 316 -1.30 -11.42 18.50
C HIS A 316 -1.09 -10.77 17.13
N ILE A 317 -0.63 -9.53 17.13
CA ILE A 317 -0.29 -8.77 15.92
C ILE A 317 1.23 -8.85 15.70
N ILE A 318 1.62 -9.34 14.53
CA ILE A 318 2.98 -9.32 14.02
C ILE A 318 3.11 -8.06 13.18
N LEU A 319 4.03 -7.16 13.52
CA LEU A 319 4.43 -6.07 12.62
C LEU A 319 5.66 -6.49 11.83
N ALA A 320 5.66 -6.26 10.53
CA ALA A 320 6.86 -6.39 9.74
C ALA A 320 7.91 -5.39 10.26
N PRO A 321 9.18 -5.77 10.42
CA PRO A 321 10.15 -4.91 11.08
C PRO A 321 10.51 -3.69 10.23
N ASN A 322 10.67 -2.54 10.89
CA ASN A 322 11.19 -1.32 10.29
C ASN A 322 12.73 -1.33 10.24
N ILE A 323 13.31 -0.49 9.40
CA ILE A 323 14.78 -0.35 9.25
C ILE A 323 15.21 1.09 9.55
N GLY A 324 14.42 2.05 9.15
CA GLY A 324 14.68 3.49 9.32
C GLY A 324 13.38 4.29 9.45
N SER A 325 13.49 5.60 9.46
CA SER A 325 12.34 6.49 9.59
C SER A 325 11.38 6.41 8.43
N TYR A 326 11.89 6.17 7.23
CA TYR A 326 11.10 6.15 6.00
C TYR A 326 11.13 4.80 5.27
N VAL A 327 11.91 3.83 5.74
CA VAL A 327 11.90 2.46 5.23
C VAL A 327 11.35 1.55 6.32
N GLY A 328 10.19 1.01 6.09
CA GLY A 328 9.40 0.28 7.06
C GLY A 328 9.15 -1.18 6.73
N GLY A 329 8.13 -1.71 7.39
CA GLY A 329 7.71 -3.09 7.27
C GLY A 329 7.22 -3.47 5.87
N ASP A 330 6.76 -2.53 5.07
CA ASP A 330 6.43 -2.71 3.66
C ASP A 330 7.64 -3.21 2.86
N ILE A 331 8.80 -2.57 3.05
CA ILE A 331 10.03 -2.95 2.35
C ILE A 331 10.63 -4.24 2.87
N THR A 332 10.62 -4.48 4.17
CA THR A 332 11.14 -5.74 4.70
C THR A 332 10.29 -6.94 4.30
N ALA A 333 8.96 -6.78 4.30
CA ALA A 333 8.04 -7.77 3.79
C ALA A 333 8.19 -7.98 2.28
N GLY A 334 8.34 -6.87 1.51
CA GLY A 334 8.61 -6.93 0.07
C GLY A 334 9.95 -7.58 -0.27
N THR A 335 10.99 -7.27 0.49
CA THR A 335 12.31 -7.88 0.32
C THR A 335 12.28 -9.38 0.62
N LEU A 336 11.49 -9.83 1.59
CA LEU A 336 11.30 -11.26 1.85
C LEU A 336 10.84 -11.98 0.57
N VAL A 337 9.80 -11.47 -0.10
CA VAL A 337 9.18 -12.14 -1.26
C VAL A 337 9.87 -11.85 -2.59
N SER A 338 10.68 -10.80 -2.70
CA SER A 338 11.54 -10.54 -3.85
C SER A 338 12.70 -11.54 -3.96
N MET A 339 13.01 -12.24 -2.87
CA MET A 339 14.11 -13.22 -2.75
C MET A 339 15.52 -12.64 -2.93
N ILE A 340 15.74 -11.34 -2.87
CA ILE A 340 17.07 -10.71 -2.98
C ILE A 340 18.04 -11.30 -1.94
N TRP A 341 17.56 -11.51 -0.73
CA TRP A 341 18.34 -12.07 0.38
C TRP A 341 18.83 -13.52 0.16
N ASN A 342 18.29 -14.23 -0.85
CA ASN A 342 18.54 -15.67 -1.10
C ASN A 342 19.19 -15.93 -2.47
N ARG A 343 19.73 -14.92 -3.12
CA ARG A 343 20.37 -15.06 -4.44
C ARG A 343 21.67 -14.29 -4.53
N PRO A 344 22.65 -14.75 -5.34
CA PRO A 344 23.93 -14.06 -5.55
C PRO A 344 23.83 -12.86 -6.50
N GLU A 345 22.81 -12.83 -7.38
CA GLU A 345 22.64 -11.77 -8.39
C GLU A 345 22.36 -10.42 -7.75
N MET A 346 23.05 -9.38 -8.22
CA MET A 346 22.83 -8.01 -7.79
C MET A 346 21.45 -7.54 -8.23
N SER A 347 20.57 -7.40 -7.29
CA SER A 347 19.16 -7.16 -7.54
C SER A 347 18.68 -5.83 -6.95
N LEU A 348 17.87 -5.11 -7.72
CA LEU A 348 17.19 -3.90 -7.30
C LEU A 348 15.70 -4.21 -7.05
N PHE A 349 15.22 -3.94 -5.86
CA PHE A 349 13.81 -3.99 -5.52
C PHE A 349 13.27 -2.57 -5.39
N ILE A 350 12.14 -2.29 -6.03
CA ILE A 350 11.48 -0.98 -6.05
C ILE A 350 10.03 -1.19 -5.67
N ASP A 351 9.58 -0.57 -4.57
CA ASP A 351 8.15 -0.44 -4.27
C ASP A 351 7.67 0.94 -4.70
N LEU A 352 6.68 0.94 -5.61
CA LEU A 352 6.09 2.15 -6.18
C LEU A 352 4.76 2.45 -5.50
N GLY A 353 4.79 3.32 -4.53
CA GLY A 353 3.63 3.88 -3.87
C GLY A 353 3.64 5.40 -3.88
N THR A 354 3.05 6.01 -2.86
CA THR A 354 3.12 7.46 -2.60
C THR A 354 4.56 7.89 -2.30
N ASN A 355 5.33 7.01 -1.65
CA ASN A 355 6.78 7.10 -1.59
C ASN A 355 7.38 6.11 -2.59
N GLY A 356 8.63 6.30 -2.95
CA GLY A 356 9.43 5.30 -3.64
C GLY A 356 10.42 4.71 -2.65
N GLU A 357 10.21 3.46 -2.28
CA GLU A 357 11.13 2.74 -1.41
C GLU A 357 11.92 1.74 -2.24
N LEU A 358 13.22 1.65 -1.94
CA LEU A 358 14.17 0.85 -2.71
C LEU A 358 15.02 -0.01 -1.79
N ALA A 359 15.34 -1.22 -2.26
CA ALA A 359 16.39 -2.04 -1.69
C ALA A 359 17.29 -2.58 -2.82
N PHE A 360 18.59 -2.58 -2.61
CA PHE A 360 19.57 -3.06 -3.57
C PHE A 360 20.61 -3.93 -2.87
N GLY A 361 20.99 -5.01 -3.53
CA GLY A 361 22.01 -5.94 -3.03
C GLY A 361 21.75 -7.38 -3.45
N ASN A 362 22.19 -8.29 -2.62
CA ASN A 362 22.07 -9.74 -2.82
C ASN A 362 22.12 -10.47 -1.46
N SER A 363 22.42 -11.77 -1.47
CA SER A 363 22.57 -12.58 -0.25
C SER A 363 23.66 -12.10 0.70
N ASP A 364 24.68 -11.38 0.23
CA ASP A 364 25.85 -10.97 1.01
C ASP A 364 25.63 -9.62 1.71
N PHE A 365 24.95 -8.68 1.06
CA PHE A 365 24.61 -7.38 1.64
C PHE A 365 23.34 -6.79 1.02
N MET A 366 22.70 -5.92 1.75
CA MET A 366 21.54 -5.14 1.26
C MET A 366 21.61 -3.71 1.77
N VAL A 367 21.29 -2.75 0.91
CA VAL A 367 21.13 -1.33 1.24
C VAL A 367 19.72 -0.89 0.84
N SER A 368 19.09 -0.05 1.63
CA SER A 368 17.76 0.48 1.36
C SER A 368 17.71 1.98 1.54
N CYS A 369 16.85 2.63 0.80
CA CYS A 369 16.53 4.05 0.94
C CYS A 369 15.06 4.31 0.60
N ALA A 370 14.58 5.49 0.95
CA ALA A 370 13.26 5.99 0.55
C ALA A 370 13.40 7.35 -0.12
N CYS A 371 12.60 7.61 -1.14
CA CYS A 371 12.49 8.90 -1.80
C CYS A 371 11.05 9.41 -1.80
N SER A 372 10.87 10.72 -1.77
CA SER A 372 9.56 11.36 -1.84
C SER A 372 9.11 11.50 -3.30
N ALA A 373 8.61 10.42 -3.89
CA ALA A 373 8.07 10.45 -5.24
C ALA A 373 6.75 11.23 -5.34
N GLY A 374 6.01 11.33 -4.24
CA GLY A 374 4.68 11.95 -4.20
C GLY A 374 3.61 11.07 -4.84
N PRO A 375 2.34 11.48 -4.79
CA PRO A 375 1.22 10.66 -5.24
C PRO A 375 1.01 10.68 -6.76
N ALA A 376 1.94 11.22 -7.55
CA ALA A 376 1.79 11.37 -9.01
C ALA A 376 1.58 10.02 -9.72
N PHE A 377 2.26 8.97 -9.26
CA PHE A 377 2.09 7.62 -9.80
C PHE A 377 0.72 7.02 -9.49
N GLU A 378 0.05 7.46 -8.44
CA GLU A 378 -1.33 7.08 -8.11
C GLU A 378 -2.35 8.05 -8.73
N GLY A 379 -1.93 8.94 -9.61
CA GLY A 379 -2.73 10.01 -10.20
C GLY A 379 -3.00 11.19 -9.26
N GLY A 380 -2.26 11.29 -8.13
CA GLY A 380 -2.50 12.28 -7.07
C GLY A 380 -2.35 13.74 -7.53
N ASP A 381 -1.23 14.12 -8.03
CA ASP A 381 -0.88 15.50 -8.42
C ASP A 381 -1.06 15.77 -9.92
N ILE A 382 -1.88 14.96 -10.60
CA ILE A 382 -2.21 15.07 -12.03
C ILE A 382 -3.66 15.51 -12.16
N SER A 383 -3.95 16.50 -13.00
CA SER A 383 -5.27 17.15 -13.12
C SER A 383 -6.41 16.16 -13.47
N CYS A 384 -6.18 15.29 -14.44
CA CYS A 384 -7.09 14.19 -14.82
C CYS A 384 -6.64 12.83 -14.28
N GLY A 385 -5.72 12.80 -13.30
CA GLY A 385 -5.23 11.58 -12.71
C GLY A 385 -6.27 10.91 -11.79
N MET A 386 -6.33 9.58 -11.84
CA MET A 386 -7.23 8.76 -11.01
C MET A 386 -6.59 7.39 -10.72
N ARG A 387 -7.20 6.63 -9.82
CA ARG A 387 -6.81 5.23 -9.59
C ARG A 387 -7.18 4.35 -10.78
N ALA A 388 -6.53 3.19 -10.89
CA ALA A 388 -6.87 2.17 -11.88
C ALA A 388 -8.23 1.54 -11.57
N THR A 389 -9.29 2.21 -11.99
CA THR A 389 -10.71 1.82 -11.83
C THR A 389 -11.44 2.09 -13.13
N ASP A 390 -12.70 1.66 -13.23
CA ASP A 390 -13.52 1.86 -14.41
C ASP A 390 -13.51 3.32 -14.88
N GLY A 391 -13.29 3.52 -16.17
CA GLY A 391 -13.13 4.85 -16.79
C GLY A 391 -11.69 5.39 -16.80
N ALA A 392 -10.74 4.73 -16.16
CA ALA A 392 -9.34 5.15 -16.22
C ALA A 392 -8.68 4.70 -17.52
N ILE A 393 -7.97 5.59 -18.20
CA ILE A 393 -7.07 5.24 -19.30
C ILE A 393 -5.82 4.60 -18.68
N GLU A 394 -5.53 3.34 -19.04
CA GLU A 394 -4.37 2.60 -18.53
C GLU A 394 -3.26 2.42 -19.56
N LYS A 395 -3.56 2.51 -20.85
CA LYS A 395 -2.60 2.42 -21.95
C LYS A 395 -2.88 3.52 -22.95
N CYS A 396 -1.81 4.11 -23.51
CA CYS A 396 -1.93 5.12 -24.55
C CYS A 396 -0.73 5.10 -25.48
N THR A 397 -1.03 5.23 -26.79
CA THR A 397 -0.05 5.51 -27.83
C THR A 397 -0.50 6.74 -28.60
N ILE A 398 0.44 7.46 -29.20
CA ILE A 398 0.16 8.65 -30.00
C ILE A 398 0.87 8.48 -31.35
N ASP A 399 0.12 8.65 -32.42
CA ASP A 399 0.68 8.67 -33.76
C ASP A 399 1.53 9.94 -33.95
N PRO A 400 2.82 9.83 -34.32
CA PRO A 400 3.72 10.99 -34.37
C PRO A 400 3.42 11.97 -35.51
N GLU A 401 2.73 11.53 -36.57
CA GLU A 401 2.38 12.39 -37.72
C GLU A 401 1.05 13.10 -37.51
N THR A 402 0.00 12.34 -37.18
CA THR A 402 -1.35 12.88 -36.99
C THR A 402 -1.59 13.47 -35.62
N MET A 403 -0.77 13.10 -34.64
CA MET A 403 -0.91 13.46 -33.21
C MET A 403 -2.23 12.95 -32.60
N GLU A 404 -2.83 11.90 -33.18
CA GLU A 404 -4.05 11.28 -32.66
C GLU A 404 -3.70 10.18 -31.65
N PRO A 405 -4.38 10.13 -30.49
CA PRO A 405 -4.16 9.11 -29.49
C PRO A 405 -4.96 7.84 -29.79
N SER A 406 -4.39 6.69 -29.43
CA SER A 406 -5.09 5.43 -29.27
C SER A 406 -4.93 4.98 -27.81
N TYR A 407 -6.02 4.74 -27.11
CA TYR A 407 -5.98 4.43 -25.67
C TYR A 407 -6.91 3.27 -25.31
N HIS A 408 -6.60 2.62 -24.20
CA HIS A 408 -7.43 1.58 -23.57
C HIS A 408 -7.98 2.10 -22.23
N VAL A 409 -9.28 1.90 -22.02
CA VAL A 409 -10.01 2.32 -20.80
C VAL A 409 -10.36 1.09 -19.99
N ILE A 410 -10.12 1.14 -18.68
CA ILE A 410 -10.52 0.08 -17.75
C ILE A 410 -12.05 0.09 -17.63
N GLY A 411 -12.66 -1.09 -17.71
CA GLY A 411 -14.10 -1.30 -17.56
C GLY A 411 -14.68 -2.15 -18.69
N ASP A 412 -15.99 -2.23 -18.74
CA ASP A 412 -16.72 -2.97 -19.76
C ASP A 412 -16.62 -2.31 -21.15
N GLU A 413 -16.93 -3.06 -22.20
CA GLU A 413 -16.93 -2.55 -23.58
C GLU A 413 -17.86 -1.33 -23.70
N GLY A 414 -17.30 -0.20 -24.19
CA GLY A 414 -18.01 1.07 -24.31
C GLY A 414 -17.88 2.00 -23.09
N THR A 415 -17.11 1.62 -22.06
CA THR A 415 -16.78 2.52 -20.95
C THR A 415 -16.01 3.74 -21.49
N LYS A 416 -16.53 4.94 -21.18
CA LYS A 416 -15.91 6.20 -21.61
C LYS A 416 -14.78 6.61 -20.66
N PRO A 417 -13.70 7.24 -21.19
CA PRO A 417 -12.58 7.71 -20.37
C PRO A 417 -13.01 8.89 -19.49
N ILE A 418 -12.62 8.86 -18.22
CA ILE A 418 -12.84 9.96 -17.27
C ILE A 418 -11.54 10.51 -16.67
N GLY A 419 -10.42 9.81 -16.86
CA GLY A 419 -9.11 10.22 -16.37
C GLY A 419 -8.01 9.23 -16.72
N LEU A 420 -6.82 9.44 -16.14
CA LEU A 420 -5.60 8.66 -16.38
C LEU A 420 -5.18 7.95 -15.08
N CYS A 421 -4.96 6.65 -15.11
CA CYS A 421 -4.26 5.99 -14.00
C CYS A 421 -2.74 6.09 -14.18
N GLY A 422 -1.97 5.64 -13.18
CA GLY A 422 -0.52 5.78 -13.18
C GLY A 422 0.17 5.20 -14.41
N SER A 423 -0.22 4.00 -14.86
CA SER A 423 0.31 3.39 -16.08
C SER A 423 -0.04 4.21 -17.33
N GLY A 424 -1.27 4.72 -17.41
CA GLY A 424 -1.70 5.59 -18.51
C GLY A 424 -0.94 6.90 -18.57
N ILE A 425 -0.59 7.49 -17.41
CA ILE A 425 0.24 8.71 -17.35
C ILE A 425 1.64 8.43 -17.90
N ILE A 426 2.26 7.32 -17.49
CA ILE A 426 3.57 6.87 -18.01
C ILE A 426 3.52 6.72 -19.54
N ASP A 427 2.49 6.03 -20.04
CA ASP A 427 2.32 5.79 -21.47
C ASP A 427 2.12 7.10 -22.26
N VAL A 428 1.28 8.00 -21.77
CA VAL A 428 1.03 9.29 -22.42
C VAL A 428 2.31 10.13 -22.48
N ILE A 429 3.03 10.27 -21.37
CA ILE A 429 4.26 11.08 -21.35
C ILE A 429 5.34 10.48 -22.23
N ALA A 430 5.51 9.15 -22.20
CA ALA A 430 6.45 8.46 -23.09
C ALA A 430 6.07 8.61 -24.56
N ALA A 431 4.77 8.55 -24.91
CA ALA A 431 4.28 8.74 -26.26
C ALA A 431 4.49 10.17 -26.76
N LEU A 432 4.19 11.19 -25.94
CA LEU A 432 4.44 12.60 -26.23
C LEU A 432 5.93 12.86 -26.47
N PHE A 433 6.81 12.28 -25.65
CA PHE A 433 8.25 12.44 -25.78
C PHE A 433 8.79 11.78 -27.06
N ARG A 434 8.41 10.50 -27.35
CA ARG A 434 8.81 9.81 -28.59
C ARG A 434 8.30 10.51 -29.85
N ALA A 435 7.09 11.05 -29.81
CA ALA A 435 6.52 11.80 -30.94
C ALA A 435 7.13 13.20 -31.09
N LYS A 436 8.13 13.56 -30.26
CA LYS A 436 8.77 14.89 -30.22
C LYS A 436 7.76 16.02 -30.11
N MET A 437 6.69 15.79 -29.34
CA MET A 437 5.67 16.81 -29.04
C MET A 437 6.05 17.63 -27.81
N VAL A 438 6.84 17.04 -26.91
CA VAL A 438 7.42 17.73 -25.75
C VAL A 438 8.95 17.63 -25.78
N ASN A 439 9.60 18.67 -25.24
CA ASN A 439 11.05 18.68 -25.05
C ASN A 439 11.45 17.90 -23.78
N PRO A 440 12.76 17.71 -23.49
CA PRO A 440 13.21 17.03 -22.27
C PRO A 440 12.71 17.61 -20.95
N LYS A 441 12.26 18.88 -20.93
CA LYS A 441 11.63 19.52 -19.76
C LYS A 441 10.11 19.34 -19.71
N GLY A 442 9.52 18.56 -20.60
CA GLY A 442 8.08 18.33 -20.65
C GLY A 442 7.27 19.51 -21.21
N LYS A 443 7.91 20.46 -21.92
CA LYS A 443 7.23 21.59 -22.54
C LYS A 443 6.84 21.27 -23.97
N PHE A 444 5.60 21.61 -24.38
CA PHE A 444 5.15 21.41 -25.75
C PHE A 444 5.96 22.24 -26.75
N ILE A 445 6.38 21.62 -27.84
CA ILE A 445 7.19 22.22 -28.91
C ILE A 445 6.55 22.05 -30.29
N ARG A 446 5.36 21.46 -30.36
CA ARG A 446 4.56 21.33 -31.58
C ARG A 446 3.19 21.96 -31.36
N GLU A 447 2.55 22.33 -32.46
CA GLU A 447 1.19 22.85 -32.51
C GLU A 447 0.28 21.84 -33.20
N GLY A 448 -1.01 21.80 -32.82
CA GLY A 448 -1.97 20.90 -33.43
C GLY A 448 -3.35 20.98 -32.79
N LYS A 449 -4.33 20.29 -33.38
CA LYS A 449 -5.74 20.32 -32.95
C LYS A 449 -5.92 19.90 -31.47
N ARG A 450 -5.05 18.99 -31.00
CA ARG A 450 -5.12 18.44 -29.62
C ARG A 450 -4.20 19.16 -28.65
N ILE A 451 -3.37 20.11 -29.13
CA ILE A 451 -2.50 20.93 -28.28
C ILE A 451 -3.19 22.27 -28.08
N ARG A 452 -3.38 22.64 -26.81
CA ARG A 452 -3.98 23.91 -26.41
C ARG A 452 -3.02 24.69 -25.51
N HIS A 453 -3.16 26.00 -25.50
CA HIS A 453 -2.44 26.87 -24.58
C HIS A 453 -3.43 27.69 -23.77
N ASP A 454 -3.20 27.78 -22.48
CA ASP A 454 -3.98 28.64 -21.61
C ASP A 454 -3.58 30.13 -21.78
N LYS A 455 -4.27 31.01 -21.07
CA LYS A 455 -3.99 32.46 -21.08
C LYS A 455 -2.58 32.86 -20.60
N TYR A 456 -1.85 31.96 -19.98
CA TYR A 456 -0.47 32.12 -19.51
C TYR A 456 0.55 31.44 -20.43
N GLY A 457 0.10 30.85 -21.53
CA GLY A 457 0.95 30.11 -22.47
C GLY A 457 1.33 28.69 -22.00
N MET A 458 0.65 28.15 -20.99
CA MET A 458 0.87 26.77 -20.53
C MET A 458 0.17 25.80 -21.48
N GLY A 459 0.95 24.86 -22.01
CA GLY A 459 0.44 23.86 -22.95
C GLY A 459 -0.32 22.72 -22.27
N SER A 460 -1.28 22.14 -23.00
CA SER A 460 -1.93 20.88 -22.66
C SER A 460 -2.17 20.03 -23.92
N TYR A 461 -2.27 18.72 -23.73
CA TYR A 461 -2.63 17.77 -24.80
C TYR A 461 -3.94 17.09 -24.43
N VAL A 462 -4.94 17.19 -25.31
CA VAL A 462 -6.27 16.58 -25.14
C VAL A 462 -6.24 15.15 -25.64
N ILE A 463 -6.44 14.20 -24.74
CA ILE A 463 -6.47 12.75 -25.01
C ILE A 463 -7.87 12.33 -25.47
N ALA A 464 -8.91 12.79 -24.76
CA ALA A 464 -10.31 12.61 -25.15
C ALA A 464 -11.06 13.93 -24.99
N PHE A 465 -11.77 14.35 -26.03
CA PHE A 465 -12.63 15.53 -25.97
C PHE A 465 -13.88 15.23 -25.10
N GLU A 466 -14.54 16.27 -24.59
CA GLU A 466 -15.73 16.15 -23.73
C GLU A 466 -16.81 15.23 -24.33
N GLU A 467 -17.02 15.27 -25.67
CA GLU A 467 -17.98 14.43 -26.36
C GLU A 467 -17.62 12.93 -26.29
N GLU A 468 -16.31 12.62 -26.24
CA GLU A 468 -15.75 11.27 -26.14
C GLU A 468 -15.64 10.82 -24.69
N ALA A 469 -15.48 11.76 -23.77
CA ALA A 469 -15.25 11.53 -22.34
C ALA A 469 -16.55 11.10 -21.60
N GLY A 470 -16.37 10.37 -20.51
CA GLY A 470 -17.43 10.09 -19.53
C GLY A 470 -17.57 11.17 -18.45
N SER A 471 -16.97 12.33 -18.65
CA SER A 471 -16.96 13.48 -17.76
C SER A 471 -17.46 14.73 -18.47
N VAL A 472 -17.76 15.78 -17.72
CA VAL A 472 -18.22 17.09 -18.26
C VAL A 472 -17.08 17.97 -18.77
N ARG A 473 -15.92 17.39 -19.05
CA ARG A 473 -14.72 18.09 -19.55
C ARG A 473 -13.82 17.14 -20.32
N ASP A 474 -12.91 17.71 -21.09
CA ASP A 474 -11.85 16.97 -21.76
C ASP A 474 -10.98 16.19 -20.75
N VAL A 475 -10.50 15.04 -21.18
CA VAL A 475 -9.41 14.33 -20.49
C VAL A 475 -8.10 14.79 -21.13
N GLU A 476 -7.32 15.55 -20.39
CA GLU A 476 -6.09 16.17 -20.88
C GLU A 476 -4.93 15.99 -19.90
N ILE A 477 -3.71 16.15 -20.40
CA ILE A 477 -2.49 16.25 -19.61
C ILE A 477 -1.85 17.62 -19.87
N THR A 478 -1.55 18.35 -18.79
CA THR A 478 -0.98 19.69 -18.86
C THR A 478 0.54 19.65 -18.65
N GLU A 479 1.25 20.71 -19.03
CA GLU A 479 2.69 20.86 -18.71
C GLU A 479 2.96 20.86 -17.20
N VAL A 480 1.99 21.28 -16.38
CA VAL A 480 2.10 21.21 -14.92
C VAL A 480 2.04 19.75 -14.45
N ASP A 481 1.15 18.97 -15.04
CA ASP A 481 1.05 17.53 -14.73
C ASP A 481 2.34 16.79 -15.13
N ILE A 482 2.87 17.11 -16.31
CA ILE A 482 4.13 16.54 -16.81
C ILE A 482 5.30 16.92 -15.88
N ASP A 483 5.38 18.18 -15.42
CA ASP A 483 6.43 18.63 -14.49
C ASP A 483 6.32 17.90 -13.13
N ASN A 484 5.11 17.76 -12.59
CA ASN A 484 4.88 16.99 -11.36
C ASN A 484 5.33 15.53 -11.52
N PHE A 485 5.02 14.94 -12.68
CA PHE A 485 5.41 13.57 -12.98
C PHE A 485 6.94 13.42 -13.18
N ILE A 486 7.58 14.37 -13.86
CA ILE A 486 9.04 14.40 -14.03
C ILE A 486 9.76 14.47 -12.68
N ARG A 487 9.24 15.23 -11.72
CA ARG A 487 9.78 15.25 -10.35
C ARG A 487 9.62 13.92 -9.65
N ALA A 488 8.46 13.30 -9.77
CA ALA A 488 8.20 12.00 -9.16
C ALA A 488 9.15 10.92 -9.70
N LYS A 489 9.29 10.80 -11.04
CA LYS A 489 10.23 9.85 -11.64
C LYS A 489 11.69 10.21 -11.36
N GLY A 490 11.99 11.51 -11.29
CA GLY A 490 13.31 12.02 -10.92
C GLY A 490 13.72 11.60 -9.51
N ALA A 491 12.78 11.60 -8.55
CA ALA A 491 13.01 11.12 -7.20
C ALA A 491 13.39 9.63 -7.18
N ILE A 492 12.70 8.79 -7.96
CA ILE A 492 13.01 7.36 -8.06
C ILE A 492 14.41 7.14 -8.66
N PHE A 493 14.68 7.73 -9.84
CA PHE A 493 15.95 7.51 -10.53
C PHE A 493 17.14 8.07 -9.76
N SER A 494 17.01 9.26 -9.16
CA SER A 494 18.06 9.83 -8.32
C SER A 494 18.36 9.00 -7.08
N ALA A 495 17.33 8.39 -6.47
CA ALA A 495 17.52 7.47 -5.35
C ALA A 495 18.32 6.23 -5.77
N ILE A 496 18.01 5.63 -6.93
CA ILE A 496 18.77 4.51 -7.51
C ILE A 496 20.23 4.93 -7.72
N ARG A 497 20.45 6.06 -8.39
CA ARG A 497 21.81 6.57 -8.68
C ARG A 497 22.59 6.87 -7.41
N THR A 498 21.98 7.54 -6.45
CA THR A 498 22.62 7.88 -5.17
C THR A 498 23.01 6.63 -4.39
N MET A 499 22.14 5.61 -4.37
CA MET A 499 22.43 4.34 -3.69
C MET A 499 23.58 3.59 -4.37
N LEU A 500 23.60 3.52 -5.71
CA LEU A 500 24.70 2.91 -6.47
C LEU A 500 26.03 3.68 -6.25
N ASN A 501 26.00 5.01 -6.33
CA ASN A 501 27.17 5.85 -6.08
C ASN A 501 27.71 5.68 -4.65
N TYR A 502 26.83 5.54 -3.66
CA TYR A 502 27.20 5.26 -2.26
C TYR A 502 27.98 3.93 -2.13
N LEU A 503 27.67 2.96 -2.97
CA LEU A 503 28.31 1.64 -3.01
C LEU A 503 29.50 1.58 -3.98
N ASP A 504 29.84 2.70 -4.65
CA ASP A 504 30.84 2.75 -5.72
C ASP A 504 30.53 1.77 -6.87
N MET A 505 29.23 1.69 -7.23
CA MET A 505 28.69 0.79 -8.25
C MET A 505 28.08 1.55 -9.42
N ASP A 506 28.03 0.89 -10.59
CA ASP A 506 27.40 1.41 -11.81
C ASP A 506 26.07 0.70 -12.11
N VAL A 507 25.22 1.36 -12.88
CA VAL A 507 23.91 0.81 -13.32
C VAL A 507 24.04 -0.54 -14.03
N SER A 508 25.14 -0.77 -14.77
CA SER A 508 25.39 -2.05 -15.46
C SER A 508 25.54 -3.25 -14.52
N MET A 509 25.81 -2.99 -13.24
CA MET A 509 25.92 -4.04 -12.23
C MET A 509 24.55 -4.55 -11.74
N ILE A 510 23.45 -3.91 -12.14
CA ILE A 510 22.10 -4.41 -11.83
C ILE A 510 21.80 -5.59 -12.75
N GLU A 511 21.65 -6.77 -12.15
CA GLU A 511 21.37 -8.01 -12.88
C GLU A 511 19.86 -8.30 -12.95
N GLU A 512 19.10 -7.94 -11.91
CA GLU A 512 17.65 -8.15 -11.83
C GLU A 512 16.96 -6.95 -11.18
N VAL A 513 15.74 -6.63 -11.63
CA VAL A 513 14.90 -5.58 -11.06
C VAL A 513 13.53 -6.12 -10.70
N TYR A 514 13.15 -5.99 -9.44
CA TYR A 514 11.83 -6.39 -8.94
C TYR A 514 11.01 -5.14 -8.67
N VAL A 515 9.90 -4.99 -9.38
CA VAL A 515 8.98 -3.85 -9.25
C VAL A 515 7.72 -4.30 -8.53
N ALA A 516 7.39 -3.64 -7.42
CA ALA A 516 6.19 -3.84 -6.64
C ALA A 516 5.32 -2.59 -6.61
N GLY A 517 4.16 -2.70 -5.99
CA GLY A 517 3.20 -1.61 -5.79
C GLY A 517 1.97 -1.72 -6.67
N GLY A 518 0.91 -1.02 -6.29
CA GLY A 518 -0.40 -1.11 -6.95
C GLY A 518 -0.45 -0.63 -8.41
N ILE A 519 0.56 0.09 -8.86
CA ILE A 519 0.67 0.64 -10.22
C ILE A 519 1.33 -0.38 -11.16
N GLY A 520 2.16 -1.26 -10.62
CA GLY A 520 3.14 -2.03 -11.38
C GLY A 520 2.55 -3.02 -12.38
N SER A 521 1.35 -3.59 -12.17
CA SER A 521 0.76 -4.57 -13.07
C SER A 521 0.44 -4.01 -14.48
N GLY A 522 0.28 -2.70 -14.58
CA GLY A 522 -0.03 -1.99 -15.83
C GLY A 522 1.16 -1.25 -16.44
N ILE A 523 2.31 -1.18 -15.77
CA ILE A 523 3.45 -0.40 -16.27
C ILE A 523 4.06 -1.06 -17.52
N ASN A 524 4.16 -0.29 -18.57
CA ASN A 524 5.00 -0.63 -19.72
C ASN A 524 6.46 -0.28 -19.38
N MET A 525 7.28 -1.29 -19.11
CA MET A 525 8.68 -1.09 -18.69
C MET A 525 9.50 -0.33 -19.73
N LYS A 526 9.25 -0.55 -21.04
CA LYS A 526 9.88 0.22 -22.11
C LYS A 526 9.55 1.72 -21.99
N ASN A 527 8.30 2.05 -21.69
CA ASN A 527 7.87 3.44 -21.51
C ASN A 527 8.47 4.04 -20.24
N ALA A 528 8.57 3.29 -19.16
CA ALA A 528 9.20 3.73 -17.91
C ALA A 528 10.71 4.01 -18.10
N VAL A 529 11.42 3.19 -18.88
CA VAL A 529 12.82 3.47 -19.29
C VAL A 529 12.89 4.69 -20.22
N THR A 530 11.98 4.79 -21.21
CA THR A 530 11.95 5.92 -22.16
C THR A 530 11.86 7.28 -21.46
N ILE A 531 11.12 7.37 -20.36
CA ILE A 531 10.99 8.62 -19.60
C ILE A 531 12.08 8.79 -18.54
N GLY A 532 12.99 7.82 -18.39
CA GLY A 532 14.06 7.85 -17.40
C GLY A 532 13.60 7.62 -15.95
N MET A 533 12.55 6.83 -15.77
CA MET A 533 12.08 6.43 -14.45
C MET A 533 12.90 5.26 -13.89
N PHE A 534 13.25 4.31 -14.76
CA PHE A 534 14.05 3.13 -14.44
C PHE A 534 15.36 3.12 -15.24
N PRO A 535 16.37 2.40 -14.77
CA PRO A 535 17.64 2.22 -15.49
C PRO A 535 17.44 1.61 -16.87
N ASP A 536 18.24 2.03 -17.84
CA ASP A 536 18.23 1.48 -19.19
C ASP A 536 19.03 0.18 -19.24
N ILE A 537 18.36 -0.91 -18.84
CA ILE A 537 18.87 -2.28 -18.87
C ILE A 537 17.92 -3.16 -19.68
N PRO A 538 18.32 -4.38 -20.10
CA PRO A 538 17.47 -5.30 -20.84
C PRO A 538 16.12 -5.53 -20.17
N LEU A 539 15.02 -5.44 -20.94
CA LEU A 539 13.66 -5.48 -20.40
C LEU A 539 13.30 -6.82 -19.74
N GLU A 540 13.94 -7.91 -20.14
CA GLU A 540 13.78 -9.24 -19.56
C GLU A 540 14.27 -9.35 -18.10
N LYS A 541 15.05 -8.38 -17.64
CA LYS A 541 15.51 -8.28 -16.25
C LYS A 541 14.49 -7.66 -15.29
N PHE A 542 13.38 -7.13 -15.81
CA PHE A 542 12.33 -6.53 -15.01
C PHE A 542 11.25 -7.54 -14.65
N HIS A 543 10.95 -7.70 -13.37
CA HIS A 543 9.94 -8.60 -12.84
C HIS A 543 8.93 -7.83 -12.01
N TYR A 544 7.66 -7.90 -12.39
CA TYR A 544 6.59 -7.38 -11.57
C TYR A 544 6.15 -8.43 -10.54
N ILE A 545 6.10 -8.05 -9.26
CA ILE A 545 5.82 -8.96 -8.13
C ILE A 545 4.56 -8.59 -7.33
N GLY A 546 3.71 -7.72 -7.85
CA GLY A 546 2.43 -7.37 -7.24
C GLY A 546 2.55 -6.49 -6.00
N ASN A 547 1.58 -6.61 -5.09
CA ASN A 547 1.66 -5.99 -3.76
C ASN A 547 2.55 -6.86 -2.86
N SER A 548 3.85 -6.61 -2.91
CA SER A 548 4.86 -7.38 -2.18
C SER A 548 4.77 -7.20 -0.66
N SER A 549 4.31 -6.04 -0.19
CA SER A 549 4.05 -5.76 1.22
C SER A 549 2.96 -6.71 1.76
N LEU A 550 1.84 -6.82 1.04
CA LEU A 550 0.74 -7.72 1.41
C LEU A 550 1.13 -9.20 1.33
N THR A 551 1.82 -9.62 0.24
CA THR A 551 2.27 -11.01 0.09
C THR A 551 3.37 -11.39 1.09
N GLY A 552 4.22 -10.44 1.47
CA GLY A 552 5.21 -10.62 2.52
C GLY A 552 4.57 -10.79 3.90
N ALA A 553 3.62 -9.93 4.25
CA ALA A 553 2.85 -10.07 5.49
C ALA A 553 2.05 -11.39 5.54
N TYR A 554 1.48 -11.82 4.40
CA TYR A 554 0.85 -13.13 4.26
C TYR A 554 1.84 -14.27 4.53
N SER A 555 3.04 -14.21 3.99
CA SER A 555 4.09 -15.20 4.21
C SER A 555 4.53 -15.26 5.68
N MET A 556 4.66 -14.09 6.33
CA MET A 556 4.97 -13.99 7.77
C MET A 556 3.86 -14.60 8.64
N LEU A 557 2.60 -14.44 8.24
CA LEU A 557 1.46 -15.01 8.97
C LEU A 557 1.45 -16.53 8.90
N LEU A 558 1.72 -17.11 7.73
CA LEU A 558 1.64 -18.55 7.46
C LEU A 558 2.90 -19.33 7.82
N SER A 559 4.04 -18.65 7.96
CA SER A 559 5.33 -19.31 8.20
C SER A 559 6.11 -18.61 9.30
N THR A 560 6.30 -19.33 10.42
CA THR A 560 7.19 -18.85 11.49
C THR A 560 8.65 -18.71 11.02
N ALA A 561 9.06 -19.51 10.03
CA ALA A 561 10.39 -19.39 9.42
C ALA A 561 10.49 -18.11 8.58
N ALA A 562 9.46 -17.77 7.79
CA ALA A 562 9.39 -16.53 7.02
C ALA A 562 9.32 -15.30 7.93
N GLU A 563 8.54 -15.35 9.02
CA GLU A 563 8.52 -14.30 10.05
C GLU A 563 9.93 -14.02 10.58
N LYS A 564 10.66 -15.08 11.01
CA LYS A 564 12.04 -14.94 11.49
C LYS A 564 12.98 -14.40 10.42
N LYS A 565 12.85 -14.89 9.18
CA LYS A 565 13.67 -14.45 8.06
C LYS A 565 13.48 -12.95 7.77
N THR A 566 12.26 -12.43 7.86
CA THR A 566 12.00 -10.99 7.68
C THR A 566 12.73 -10.15 8.73
N TYR A 567 12.79 -10.60 9.98
CA TYR A 567 13.60 -9.93 11.02
C TYR A 567 15.10 -10.03 10.75
N GLU A 568 15.59 -11.14 10.18
CA GLU A 568 17.00 -11.27 9.77
C GLU A 568 17.31 -10.33 8.60
N VAL A 569 16.45 -10.27 7.58
CA VAL A 569 16.56 -9.36 6.44
C VAL A 569 16.66 -7.91 6.93
N ALA A 570 15.74 -7.48 7.78
CA ALA A 570 15.75 -6.12 8.33
C ALA A 570 17.06 -5.81 9.09
N ARG A 571 17.55 -6.76 9.89
CA ARG A 571 18.80 -6.56 10.66
C ARG A 571 20.04 -6.50 9.79
N ASN A 572 20.03 -7.16 8.64
CA ASN A 572 21.18 -7.21 7.71
C ASN A 572 21.11 -6.12 6.62
N MET A 573 20.05 -5.31 6.62
CA MET A 573 19.87 -4.24 5.65
C MET A 573 20.38 -2.91 6.22
N THR A 574 21.20 -2.21 5.45
CA THR A 574 21.70 -0.88 5.80
C THR A 574 20.73 0.17 5.26
N TYR A 575 20.27 1.07 6.12
CA TYR A 575 19.46 2.22 5.73
C TYR A 575 20.33 3.39 5.31
N LEU A 576 20.09 3.93 4.11
CA LEU A 576 20.72 5.14 3.60
C LEU A 576 19.70 6.29 3.62
N GLU A 577 19.94 7.29 4.49
CA GLU A 577 19.16 8.52 4.51
C GLU A 577 19.62 9.45 3.39
N LEU A 578 18.85 9.55 2.31
CA LEU A 578 19.23 10.29 1.10
C LEU A 578 19.47 11.79 1.37
N SER A 579 18.74 12.38 2.31
CA SER A 579 18.87 13.81 2.66
C SER A 579 20.25 14.16 3.23
N THR A 580 20.99 13.17 3.73
CA THR A 580 22.34 13.34 4.29
C THR A 580 23.46 13.13 3.25
N VAL A 581 23.11 12.67 2.04
CA VAL A 581 24.08 12.44 0.96
C VAL A 581 24.30 13.74 0.18
N PRO A 582 25.51 14.33 0.18
CA PRO A 582 25.76 15.65 -0.41
C PRO A 582 25.40 15.76 -1.90
N THR A 583 25.56 14.68 -2.66
CA THR A 583 25.33 14.64 -4.11
C THR A 583 23.89 14.33 -4.50
N TYR A 584 23.01 14.02 -3.55
CA TYR A 584 21.63 13.60 -3.85
C TYR A 584 20.83 14.66 -4.61
N MET A 585 20.95 15.93 -4.23
CA MET A 585 20.25 17.01 -4.90
C MET A 585 20.73 17.25 -6.33
N ASP A 586 22.00 17.05 -6.62
CA ASP A 586 22.54 17.16 -7.98
C ASP A 586 22.01 16.02 -8.86
N GLU A 587 21.98 14.79 -8.34
CA GLU A 587 21.39 13.64 -9.02
C GLU A 587 19.86 13.85 -9.25
N PHE A 588 19.16 14.43 -8.28
CA PHE A 588 17.74 14.72 -8.43
C PHE A 588 17.46 15.75 -9.54
N VAL A 589 18.21 16.85 -9.55
CA VAL A 589 18.07 17.88 -10.59
C VAL A 589 18.41 17.32 -11.97
N ALA A 590 19.45 16.48 -12.08
CA ALA A 590 19.83 15.82 -13.32
C ALA A 590 18.74 14.83 -13.81
N ALA A 591 18.08 14.15 -12.90
CA ALA A 591 16.98 13.23 -13.20
C ALA A 591 15.64 13.92 -13.51
N CYS A 592 15.48 15.23 -13.28
CA CYS A 592 14.28 15.99 -13.62
C CYS A 592 14.21 16.39 -15.11
N PHE A 593 14.58 15.48 -16.00
CA PHE A 593 14.49 15.61 -17.47
C PHE A 593 14.02 14.28 -18.08
N LEU A 594 13.54 14.33 -19.30
CA LEU A 594 13.16 13.13 -20.08
C LEU A 594 14.30 12.80 -21.06
N PRO A 595 14.94 11.63 -20.99
CA PRO A 595 14.97 10.73 -19.85
C PRO A 595 15.84 11.26 -18.69
N HIS A 596 16.92 11.97 -19.00
CA HIS A 596 17.94 12.47 -18.06
C HIS A 596 18.76 13.59 -18.71
N THR A 597 19.48 14.42 -17.93
CA THR A 597 20.43 15.41 -18.51
C THR A 597 21.60 14.73 -19.22
N ASP A 598 22.07 13.62 -18.69
CA ASP A 598 23.06 12.76 -19.35
C ASP A 598 22.33 11.64 -20.11
N THR A 599 22.13 11.86 -21.41
CA THR A 599 21.45 10.90 -22.30
C THR A 599 22.28 9.66 -22.59
N ALA A 600 23.60 9.67 -22.34
CA ALA A 600 24.45 8.48 -22.50
C ALA A 600 24.08 7.35 -21.53
N MET A 601 23.37 7.67 -20.45
CA MET A 601 22.84 6.67 -19.52
C MET A 601 21.60 5.93 -20.05
N PHE A 602 21.03 6.40 -21.16
CA PHE A 602 19.83 5.84 -21.80
C PHE A 602 20.06 5.56 -23.28
N PRO A 603 20.98 4.64 -23.61
CA PRO A 603 21.38 4.38 -25.01
C PRO A 603 20.26 3.78 -25.86
N SER A 604 19.23 3.16 -25.26
CA SER A 604 18.07 2.63 -25.99
C SER A 604 17.01 3.68 -26.29
N VAL A 605 17.13 4.91 -25.77
CA VAL A 605 16.15 5.98 -25.91
C VAL A 605 16.61 6.99 -26.96
N GLU A 606 15.82 7.16 -28.02
CA GLU A 606 16.02 8.24 -29.01
C GLU A 606 15.55 9.57 -28.43
N VAL A 607 16.44 10.54 -28.29
CA VAL A 607 16.19 11.89 -27.76
C VAL A 607 16.07 12.92 -28.88
#